data_f1069d4472099da1e99f933a504c18a1
#
_entry.id   f1069d4472099da1e99f933a504c18a1
#
_cell.length_a   1.000
_cell.length_b   1.000
_cell.length_c   1.000
_cell.angle_alpha   90.00
_cell.angle_beta   90.00
_cell.angle_gamma   90.00
#
_symmetry.space_group_name_H-M   'P 1'
#
loop_
_entity.id
_entity.type
_entity.pdbx_description
1 polymer ?
#
loop_
_entity_poly.entity_id
_entity_poly.type
_entity_poly.pdbx_seq_one_letter_code
_entity_poly.pdbx_strand_id
1 'polypeptide(L)'
;MGISQQHFRDAMSSVGAAVNIITTDGPAGRAGFTASAVCSVTDSPPTLLVCLNRAASVWPVFSQNQSLCVNTLAAGQEELSTLFGGKTPMAERFGAAQWQTGETGCPRLAGALASFDCRISQVVSVGTHDILFC
;
A
#
# COMPACT_ATOMS: atom_id res chain seq x y z
N MET A 1 27.41 -10.10 12.74
CA MET A 1 27.86 -9.10 11.77
C MET A 1 26.68 -8.32 11.25
N GLY A 2 26.79 -7.03 11.06
CA GLY A 2 25.71 -6.16 10.66
C GLY A 2 24.97 -5.54 11.85
N ILE A 3 23.97 -4.74 11.56
CA ILE A 3 23.21 -4.02 12.58
C ILE A 3 22.05 -4.89 13.09
N SER A 4 21.61 -4.61 14.30
CA SER A 4 20.42 -5.28 14.86
C SER A 4 19.16 -4.81 14.16
N GLN A 5 18.08 -5.59 14.28
CA GLN A 5 16.77 -5.19 13.79
C GLN A 5 16.32 -3.86 14.40
N GLN A 6 16.57 -3.67 15.70
CA GLN A 6 16.15 -2.44 16.37
C GLN A 6 16.90 -1.23 15.87
N HIS A 7 18.23 -1.33 15.67
CA HIS A 7 19.02 -0.25 15.10
C HIS A 7 18.54 0.11 13.69
N PHE A 8 18.22 -0.89 12.89
CA PHE A 8 17.70 -0.68 11.54
C PHE A 8 16.36 0.07 11.58
N ARG A 9 15.44 -0.38 12.42
CA ARG A 9 14.11 0.27 12.56
C ARG A 9 14.25 1.71 13.03
N ASP A 10 15.11 1.95 14.02
CA ASP A 10 15.32 3.30 14.56
C ASP A 10 15.89 4.24 13.50
N ALA A 11 16.86 3.78 12.73
CA ALA A 11 17.44 4.57 11.65
C ALA A 11 16.40 4.85 10.55
N MET A 12 15.64 3.84 10.14
CA MET A 12 14.63 3.99 9.10
C MET A 12 13.49 4.93 9.52
N SER A 13 13.17 4.99 10.82
CA SER A 13 12.15 5.92 11.31
C SER A 13 12.53 7.39 11.12
N SER A 14 13.81 7.68 10.90
CA SER A 14 14.30 9.03 10.61
C SER A 14 14.21 9.40 9.14
N VAL A 15 13.93 8.43 8.26
CA VAL A 15 13.82 8.67 6.82
C VAL A 15 12.41 9.16 6.51
N GLY A 16 12.33 10.39 6.00
CA GLY A 16 11.05 10.94 5.60
C GLY A 16 10.47 10.21 4.41
N ALA A 17 9.17 9.92 4.46
CA ALA A 17 8.45 9.29 3.37
C ALA A 17 6.99 9.75 3.37
N ALA A 18 6.39 9.75 2.19
CA ALA A 18 4.96 9.98 2.07
C ALA A 18 4.20 8.81 2.68
N VAL A 19 3.01 9.09 3.20
CA VAL A 19 2.11 8.06 3.71
C VAL A 19 1.07 7.76 2.63
N ASN A 20 0.86 6.48 2.37
CA ASN A 20 -0.04 6.02 1.32
C ASN A 20 -1.04 5.02 1.87
N ILE A 21 -2.23 5.01 1.28
CA ILE A 21 -3.18 3.91 1.43
C ILE A 21 -3.11 3.07 0.15
N ILE A 22 -2.75 1.82 0.31
CA ILE A 22 -2.68 0.87 -0.80
C ILE A 22 -3.99 0.10 -0.81
N THR A 23 -4.69 0.10 -1.92
CA THR A 23 -5.98 -0.57 -2.06
C THR A 23 -5.94 -1.61 -3.16
N THR A 24 -6.79 -2.61 -3.03
CA THR A 24 -7.00 -3.63 -4.06
C THR A 24 -8.45 -4.03 -4.11
N ASP A 25 -8.88 -4.54 -5.24
CA ASP A 25 -10.13 -5.24 -5.43
C ASP A 25 -9.94 -6.27 -6.54
N GLY A 26 -10.73 -7.32 -6.51
CA GLY A 26 -10.62 -8.39 -7.50
C GLY A 26 -11.23 -9.68 -6.97
N PRO A 27 -10.76 -10.85 -7.50
CA PRO A 27 -11.34 -12.15 -7.12
C PRO A 27 -11.29 -12.43 -5.61
N ALA A 28 -10.27 -11.94 -4.90
CA ALA A 28 -10.12 -12.14 -3.46
C ALA A 28 -10.87 -11.09 -2.62
N GLY A 29 -11.55 -10.12 -3.27
CA GLY A 29 -12.29 -9.07 -2.59
C GLY A 29 -11.47 -7.81 -2.41
N ARG A 30 -12.02 -6.90 -1.62
CA ARG A 30 -11.49 -5.57 -1.37
C ARG A 30 -10.65 -5.55 -0.11
N ALA A 31 -9.49 -4.92 -0.16
CA ALA A 31 -8.65 -4.71 1.00
C ALA A 31 -7.81 -3.44 0.83
N GLY A 32 -7.29 -2.94 1.96
CA GLY A 32 -6.39 -1.79 1.95
C GLY A 32 -5.54 -1.74 3.20
N PHE A 33 -4.37 -1.16 3.08
CA PHE A 33 -3.45 -0.98 4.20
C PHE A 33 -2.63 0.29 4.04
N THR A 34 -2.08 0.76 5.15
CA THR A 34 -1.21 1.95 5.17
C THR A 34 0.23 1.53 4.88
N ALA A 35 0.89 2.24 3.98
CA ALA A 35 2.29 1.99 3.66
C ALA A 35 3.05 3.27 3.40
N SER A 36 4.29 3.33 3.88
CA SER A 36 5.28 4.32 3.48
C SER A 36 6.35 3.71 2.55
N ALA A 37 6.44 2.38 2.50
CA ALA A 37 7.41 1.66 1.68
C ALA A 37 6.94 1.58 0.22
N VAL A 38 6.94 2.72 -0.44
CA VAL A 38 6.57 2.89 -1.85
C VAL A 38 7.71 3.64 -2.53
N CYS A 39 8.13 3.17 -3.69
CA CYS A 39 9.25 3.76 -4.41
C CYS A 39 9.04 3.68 -5.92
N SER A 40 9.45 4.73 -6.62
CA SER A 40 9.52 4.71 -8.08
C SER A 40 10.66 3.78 -8.52
N VAL A 41 10.41 2.97 -9.53
CA VAL A 41 11.43 2.06 -10.10
C VAL A 41 11.95 2.62 -11.42
N THR A 42 11.05 2.89 -12.35
CA THR A 42 11.40 3.43 -13.68
C THR A 42 10.20 4.12 -14.27
N ASP A 43 10.42 5.03 -15.20
CA ASP A 43 9.37 5.69 -15.95
C ASP A 43 9.12 5.06 -17.33
N SER A 44 9.90 4.05 -17.70
CA SER A 44 9.82 3.44 -19.03
C SER A 44 9.97 1.91 -18.97
N PRO A 45 8.86 1.16 -18.82
CA PRO A 45 7.48 1.60 -18.59
C PRO A 45 7.28 2.12 -17.16
N PRO A 46 6.30 3.00 -16.92
CA PRO A 46 6.04 3.52 -15.59
C PRO A 46 5.80 2.39 -14.59
N THR A 47 6.68 2.30 -13.60
CA THR A 47 6.67 1.23 -12.61
C THR A 47 7.04 1.78 -11.24
N LEU A 48 6.27 1.37 -10.24
CA LEU A 48 6.62 1.61 -8.84
C LEU A 48 6.64 0.28 -8.09
N LEU A 49 7.15 0.29 -6.87
CA LEU A 49 7.10 -0.89 -6.00
C LEU A 49 6.44 -0.55 -4.68
N VAL A 50 5.81 -1.55 -4.09
CA VAL A 50 5.22 -1.49 -2.76
C VAL A 50 5.70 -2.69 -1.98
N CYS A 51 6.13 -2.48 -0.73
CA CYS A 51 6.54 -3.57 0.15
C CYS A 51 5.38 -3.93 1.08
N LEU A 52 5.06 -5.22 1.17
CA LEU A 52 3.97 -5.74 2.01
C LEU A 52 4.48 -6.89 2.86
N ASN A 53 4.28 -6.78 4.18
CA ASN A 53 4.62 -7.85 5.10
C ASN A 53 3.68 -9.03 4.89
N ARG A 54 4.24 -10.24 4.71
CA ARG A 54 3.43 -11.45 4.52
C ARG A 54 2.63 -11.85 5.76
N ALA A 55 2.98 -11.32 6.93
CA ALA A 55 2.20 -11.52 8.16
C ALA A 55 1.02 -10.55 8.29
N ALA A 56 0.90 -9.56 7.41
CA ALA A 56 -0.23 -8.63 7.44
C ALA A 56 -1.53 -9.35 7.07
N SER A 57 -2.62 -8.98 7.74
CA SER A 57 -3.93 -9.60 7.51
C SER A 57 -4.45 -9.44 6.09
N VAL A 58 -4.00 -8.40 5.39
CA VAL A 58 -4.40 -8.12 4.00
C VAL A 58 -3.60 -8.88 2.98
N TRP A 59 -2.47 -9.50 3.36
CA TRP A 59 -1.59 -10.18 2.41
C TRP A 59 -2.29 -11.25 1.57
N PRO A 60 -3.16 -12.12 2.14
CA PRO A 60 -3.84 -13.12 1.32
C PRO A 60 -4.68 -12.51 0.20
N VAL A 61 -5.27 -11.35 0.43
CA VAL A 61 -6.09 -10.66 -0.57
C VAL A 61 -5.19 -10.08 -1.67
N PHE A 62 -4.13 -9.35 -1.28
CA PHE A 62 -3.19 -8.78 -2.24
C PHE A 62 -2.44 -9.83 -3.04
N SER A 63 -2.16 -11.00 -2.45
CA SER A 63 -1.46 -12.08 -3.14
C SER A 63 -2.30 -12.74 -4.24
N GLN A 64 -3.61 -12.60 -4.19
CA GLN A 64 -4.54 -13.22 -5.16
C GLN A 64 -5.09 -12.23 -6.17
N ASN A 65 -5.18 -10.95 -5.83
CA ASN A 65 -5.63 -9.92 -6.75
C ASN A 65 -4.46 -9.51 -7.69
N GLN A 66 -4.80 -8.99 -8.85
CA GLN A 66 -3.81 -8.69 -9.90
C GLN A 66 -3.51 -7.21 -10.04
N SER A 67 -4.18 -6.37 -9.26
CA SER A 67 -4.06 -4.93 -9.37
C SER A 67 -4.10 -4.29 -7.99
N LEU A 68 -3.51 -3.09 -7.89
CA LEU A 68 -3.60 -2.27 -6.69
C LEU A 68 -3.59 -0.79 -7.08
N CYS A 69 -4.03 0.04 -6.14
CA CYS A 69 -3.95 1.48 -6.29
C CYS A 69 -3.15 2.06 -5.12
N VAL A 70 -2.18 2.90 -5.42
CA VAL A 70 -1.41 3.63 -4.42
C VAL A 70 -2.02 5.02 -4.28
N ASN A 71 -2.57 5.32 -3.11
CA ASN A 71 -3.20 6.61 -2.83
C ASN A 71 -2.33 7.38 -1.84
N THR A 72 -1.61 8.39 -2.31
CA THR A 72 -0.79 9.24 -1.46
C THR A 72 -1.69 10.22 -0.73
N LEU A 73 -1.60 10.24 0.60
CA LEU A 73 -2.48 11.06 1.41
C LEU A 73 -2.16 12.54 1.28
N ALA A 74 -3.22 13.34 1.17
CA ALA A 74 -3.14 14.79 1.23
C ALA A 74 -3.25 15.27 2.68
N ALA A 75 -2.95 16.54 2.92
CA ALA A 75 -3.20 17.17 4.21
C ALA A 75 -4.69 17.02 4.58
N GLY A 76 -4.96 16.73 5.84
CA GLY A 76 -6.33 16.51 6.33
C GLY A 76 -6.80 15.05 6.24
N GLN A 77 -6.00 14.15 5.70
CA GLN A 77 -6.34 12.73 5.57
C GLN A 77 -5.58 11.84 6.54
N GLU A 78 -4.94 12.42 7.56
CA GLU A 78 -4.07 11.69 8.49
C GLU A 78 -4.79 10.59 9.26
N GLU A 79 -6.08 10.77 9.56
CA GLU A 79 -6.86 9.75 10.28
C GLU A 79 -6.97 8.45 9.49
N LEU A 80 -6.97 8.51 8.17
CA LEU A 80 -7.03 7.32 7.32
C LEU A 80 -5.80 6.45 7.49
N SER A 81 -4.63 7.04 7.71
CA SER A 81 -3.40 6.26 7.92
C SER A 81 -3.50 5.39 9.17
N THR A 82 -4.10 5.91 10.23
CA THR A 82 -4.31 5.15 11.47
C THR A 82 -5.33 4.03 11.26
N LEU A 83 -6.44 4.31 10.59
CA LEU A 83 -7.48 3.31 10.34
C LEU A 83 -6.97 2.15 9.49
N PHE A 84 -6.29 2.45 8.39
CA PHE A 84 -5.79 1.43 7.46
C PHE A 84 -4.52 0.73 7.97
N GLY A 85 -3.85 1.31 8.97
CA GLY A 85 -2.66 0.72 9.59
C GLY A 85 -2.95 -0.11 10.83
N GLY A 86 -4.19 -0.09 11.33
CA GLY A 86 -4.60 -0.76 12.55
C GLY A 86 -5.37 -2.06 12.31
N LYS A 87 -6.24 -2.38 13.28
CA LYS A 87 -7.07 -3.59 13.26
C LYS A 87 -8.53 -3.31 12.93
N THR A 88 -8.83 -2.11 12.46
CA THR A 88 -10.18 -1.73 12.08
C THR A 88 -10.71 -2.67 11.00
N PRO A 89 -11.95 -3.18 11.13
CA PRO A 89 -12.54 -4.02 10.09
C PRO A 89 -12.56 -3.33 8.73
N MET A 90 -12.37 -4.11 7.66
CA MET A 90 -12.19 -3.57 6.32
C MET A 90 -13.35 -2.69 5.86
N ALA A 91 -14.60 -3.10 6.15
CA ALA A 91 -15.75 -2.31 5.79
C ALA A 91 -15.77 -0.94 6.45
N GLU A 92 -15.32 -0.85 7.70
CA GLU A 92 -15.20 0.43 8.43
C GLU A 92 -14.08 1.29 7.89
N ARG A 93 -12.96 0.67 7.47
CA ARG A 93 -11.85 1.41 6.83
C ARG A 93 -12.36 2.15 5.60
N PHE A 94 -13.01 1.42 4.69
CA PHE A 94 -13.52 2.03 3.46
C PHE A 94 -14.71 2.96 3.72
N GLY A 95 -15.50 2.69 4.75
CA GLY A 95 -16.60 3.57 5.13
C GLY A 95 -16.17 4.94 5.66
N ALA A 96 -14.90 5.11 6.04
CA ALA A 96 -14.38 6.35 6.61
C ALA A 96 -14.02 7.41 5.57
N ALA A 97 -14.09 7.10 4.29
CA ALA A 97 -13.72 8.01 3.21
C ALA A 97 -14.60 7.79 1.98
N GLN A 98 -14.43 8.65 0.99
CA GLN A 98 -15.10 8.50 -0.30
C GLN A 98 -14.11 7.93 -1.32
N TRP A 99 -14.58 6.98 -2.09
CA TRP A 99 -13.79 6.23 -3.05
C TRP A 99 -14.41 6.27 -4.43
N GLN A 100 -13.55 6.33 -5.43
CA GLN A 100 -13.93 6.15 -6.82
C GLN A 100 -13.38 4.80 -7.28
N THR A 101 -13.94 4.24 -8.33
CA THR A 101 -13.42 3.02 -8.92
C THR A 101 -12.40 3.39 -10.00
N GLY A 102 -11.17 2.89 -9.87
CA GLY A 102 -10.14 3.08 -10.88
C GLY A 102 -10.37 2.19 -12.11
N GLU A 103 -9.55 2.36 -13.13
CA GLU A 103 -9.63 1.56 -14.36
C GLU A 103 -9.40 0.07 -14.10
N THR A 104 -8.56 -0.27 -13.12
CA THR A 104 -8.31 -1.67 -12.74
C THR A 104 -9.41 -2.26 -11.87
N GLY A 105 -10.36 -1.46 -11.42
CA GLY A 105 -11.38 -1.85 -10.45
C GLY A 105 -11.01 -1.57 -9.00
N CYS A 106 -9.77 -1.18 -8.73
CA CYS A 106 -9.32 -0.89 -7.37
C CYS A 106 -9.90 0.44 -6.86
N PRO A 107 -10.21 0.55 -5.55
CA PRO A 107 -10.68 1.80 -4.97
C PRO A 107 -9.61 2.89 -5.06
N ARG A 108 -10.01 4.05 -5.57
CA ARG A 108 -9.18 5.25 -5.64
C ARG A 108 -9.72 6.29 -4.67
N LEU A 109 -8.87 6.78 -3.78
CA LEU A 109 -9.26 7.71 -2.74
C LEU A 109 -9.58 9.08 -3.31
N ALA A 110 -10.79 9.58 -3.04
CA ALA A 110 -11.16 10.93 -3.41
C ALA A 110 -10.30 11.94 -2.63
N GLY A 111 -9.79 12.95 -3.32
CA GLY A 111 -8.99 14.02 -2.70
C GLY A 111 -7.56 13.62 -2.33
N ALA A 112 -7.07 12.46 -2.73
CA ALA A 112 -5.68 12.09 -2.52
C ALA A 112 -4.74 13.06 -3.24
N LEU A 113 -3.52 13.22 -2.71
CA LEU A 113 -2.51 14.05 -3.36
C LEU A 113 -2.13 13.49 -4.72
N ALA A 114 -2.01 12.17 -4.81
CA ALA A 114 -1.78 11.45 -6.06
C ALA A 114 -2.35 10.05 -5.92
N SER A 115 -2.78 9.46 -7.03
CA SER A 115 -3.23 8.08 -7.07
C SER A 115 -2.60 7.38 -8.27
N PHE A 116 -2.05 6.19 -8.02
CA PHE A 116 -1.41 5.36 -9.04
C PHE A 116 -2.19 4.06 -9.14
N ASP A 117 -2.99 3.94 -10.18
CA ASP A 117 -3.79 2.75 -10.43
C ASP A 117 -2.97 1.78 -11.27
N CYS A 118 -2.59 0.65 -10.70
CA CYS A 118 -1.51 -0.19 -11.22
C CYS A 118 -1.92 -1.65 -11.38
N ARG A 119 -1.28 -2.33 -12.32
CA ARG A 119 -1.31 -3.79 -12.41
C ARG A 119 -0.03 -4.34 -11.80
N ILE A 120 -0.16 -5.40 -11.01
CA ILE A 120 0.99 -6.08 -10.41
C ILE A 120 1.67 -6.90 -11.51
N SER A 121 2.91 -6.57 -11.84
CA SER A 121 3.67 -7.22 -12.91
C SER A 121 4.63 -8.28 -12.40
N GLN A 122 5.10 -8.15 -11.16
CA GLN A 122 6.10 -9.05 -10.59
C GLN A 122 6.03 -8.98 -9.08
N VAL A 123 6.28 -10.10 -8.41
CA VAL A 123 6.38 -10.18 -6.96
C VAL A 123 7.71 -10.84 -6.61
N VAL A 124 8.48 -10.22 -5.72
CA VAL A 124 9.74 -10.76 -5.21
C VAL A 124 9.66 -10.82 -3.69
N SER A 125 9.92 -11.99 -3.13
CA SER A 125 9.94 -12.17 -1.68
C SER A 125 11.34 -11.95 -1.14
N VAL A 126 11.44 -11.07 -0.13
CA VAL A 126 12.69 -10.78 0.56
C VAL A 126 12.42 -10.83 2.07
N GLY A 127 13.02 -11.79 2.77
CA GLY A 127 12.79 -11.95 4.21
C GLY A 127 11.31 -12.12 4.52
N THR A 128 10.78 -11.23 5.34
CA THR A 128 9.37 -11.26 5.79
C THR A 128 8.40 -10.57 4.83
N HIS A 129 8.90 -9.93 3.80
CA HIS A 129 8.11 -9.06 2.92
C HIS A 129 8.05 -9.57 1.48
N ASP A 130 6.98 -9.21 0.81
CA ASP A 130 6.90 -9.24 -0.64
C ASP A 130 7.09 -7.83 -1.19
N ILE A 131 7.82 -7.74 -2.29
CA ILE A 131 7.93 -6.52 -3.08
C ILE A 131 7.01 -6.68 -4.28
N LEU A 132 6.00 -5.83 -4.39
CA LEU A 132 5.04 -5.85 -5.48
C LEU A 132 5.45 -4.78 -6.49
N PHE A 133 5.90 -5.21 -7.67
CA PHE A 133 6.18 -4.30 -8.78
C PHE A 133 4.90 -4.09 -9.59
N CYS A 134 4.56 -2.83 -9.85
CA CYS A 134 3.30 -2.48 -10.50
C CYS A 134 3.36 -1.15 -11.26
#